data_8f98512f16c72da670d15f3949ce2e69
#
_entry.id   8f98512f16c72da670d15f3949ce2e69
#
_cell.length_a   1.000
_cell.length_b   1.000
_cell.length_c   1.000
_cell.angle_alpha   90.00
_cell.angle_beta   90.00
_cell.angle_gamma   90.00
#
_symmetry.space_group_name_H-M   'P 1'
#
loop_
_entity.id
_entity.type
_entity.pdbx_description
1 polymer ?
#
loop_
_entity_poly.entity_id
_entity_poly.type
_entity_poly.pdbx_seq_one_letter_code
_entity_poly.pdbx_strand_id
1 'polypeptide(L)'
;MRAVALSLVALAACLFPAAGLADTAPKPAAETQVPAEHADWTRLLKTYVKASSDGITRVDYAGLAASQKDRSALDAYIERFADADLSAKTDANFAAWANLYNAVTVRHIVERYPVKSIRDGYLTGPWKEVKVQAGGSEVSLDAIEHKIMRKIWGTPEVHYAINCASYSCPNLPAKAWEAATLKQDLDAAARAYINHPRGVTVTSRGLNVSEIYNWFEADFGGSKDKVVAHLLQYAEPELAAKIRANPKIVRYQYDWSLNDAAKLKKTVKP
;
A
#
# COMPACT_ATOMS: atom_id res chain seq x y z
N MET A 1 44.02 51.40 77.12
CA MET A 1 42.97 51.76 76.11
C MET A 1 43.63 51.60 74.75
N ARG A 2 43.34 50.57 74.07
CA ARG A 2 43.98 50.18 72.76
C ARG A 2 43.01 50.48 71.65
N ALA A 3 43.37 51.36 70.69
CA ALA A 3 42.61 51.62 69.51
C ALA A 3 42.81 50.52 68.49
N VAL A 4 41.69 50.00 67.93
CA VAL A 4 41.69 49.01 66.85
C VAL A 4 41.50 49.76 65.54
N ALA A 5 42.47 49.67 64.67
CA ALA A 5 42.42 50.21 63.34
C ALA A 5 41.67 49.25 62.39
N LEU A 6 40.62 49.73 61.74
CA LEU A 6 39.92 49.01 60.70
C LEU A 6 40.56 49.28 59.33
N SER A 7 41.10 48.20 58.70
CA SER A 7 41.64 48.31 57.33
C SER A 7 40.51 48.00 56.34
N LEU A 8 40.15 48.91 55.48
CA LEU A 8 39.29 48.73 54.31
C LEU A 8 40.10 47.98 53.22
N VAL A 9 39.63 46.82 52.83
CA VAL A 9 40.11 46.13 51.62
C VAL A 9 39.16 46.49 50.48
N ALA A 10 39.67 47.22 49.50
CA ALA A 10 38.95 47.56 48.27
C ALA A 10 38.97 46.31 47.33
N LEU A 11 37.80 45.74 47.05
CA LEU A 11 37.61 44.65 46.11
C LEU A 11 37.43 45.21 44.69
N ALA A 12 38.45 45.09 43.85
CA ALA A 12 38.37 45.39 42.42
C ALA A 12 37.57 44.33 41.69
N ALA A 13 36.38 44.69 41.20
CA ALA A 13 35.58 43.81 40.35
C ALA A 13 36.10 43.82 38.90
N CYS A 14 36.74 42.77 38.46
CA CYS A 14 37.07 42.52 37.05
C CYS A 14 35.82 42.13 36.30
N LEU A 15 35.33 43.04 35.47
CA LEU A 15 34.28 42.78 34.47
C LEU A 15 34.92 42.01 33.29
N PHE A 16 34.66 40.69 33.19
CA PHE A 16 34.92 39.94 31.97
C PHE A 16 33.71 40.07 31.05
N PRO A 17 33.89 40.38 29.75
CA PRO A 17 32.80 40.31 28.80
C PRO A 17 32.39 38.84 28.61
N ALA A 18 31.14 38.49 28.86
CA ALA A 18 30.56 37.23 28.54
C ALA A 18 30.53 37.09 27.01
N ALA A 19 31.42 36.27 26.45
CA ALA A 19 31.32 35.85 25.07
C ALA A 19 30.04 34.95 24.96
N GLY A 20 29.04 35.49 24.27
CA GLY A 20 27.83 34.75 23.94
C GLY A 20 28.18 33.51 23.11
N LEU A 21 28.10 32.34 23.74
CA LEU A 21 28.02 31.07 23.00
C LEU A 21 26.70 31.11 22.24
N ALA A 22 26.77 31.36 20.93
CA ALA A 22 25.65 31.13 20.03
C ALA A 22 25.29 29.63 20.11
N ASP A 23 24.18 29.35 20.75
CA ASP A 23 23.58 28.02 20.78
C ASP A 23 23.10 27.69 19.34
N THR A 24 24.00 27.10 18.57
CA THR A 24 23.66 26.48 17.28
C THR A 24 23.01 25.14 17.56
N ALA A 25 21.76 25.18 18.05
CA ALA A 25 20.92 24.01 17.96
C ALA A 25 20.92 23.53 16.48
N PRO A 26 21.19 22.24 16.22
CA PRO A 26 21.11 21.73 14.87
C PRO A 26 19.69 22.00 14.33
N LYS A 27 19.64 22.74 13.21
CA LYS A 27 18.38 22.91 12.46
C LYS A 27 17.77 21.52 12.29
N PRO A 28 16.52 21.27 12.74
CA PRO A 28 15.90 19.97 12.51
C PRO A 28 16.00 19.67 11.02
N ALA A 29 16.53 18.50 10.68
CA ALA A 29 16.52 18.00 9.31
C ALA A 29 15.12 18.22 8.78
N ALA A 30 14.99 18.86 7.61
CA ALA A 30 13.69 19.02 6.98
C ALA A 30 13.10 17.61 6.89
N GLU A 31 12.05 17.35 7.67
CA GLU A 31 11.23 16.15 7.49
C GLU A 31 10.78 16.23 6.04
N THR A 32 11.36 15.39 5.20
CA THR A 32 10.92 15.19 3.82
C THR A 32 9.56 14.53 3.95
N GLN A 33 8.52 15.36 4.02
CA GLN A 33 7.15 14.90 4.25
C GLN A 33 6.83 13.91 3.13
N VAL A 34 6.38 12.72 3.50
CA VAL A 34 5.64 11.83 2.62
C VAL A 34 4.65 12.71 1.86
N PRO A 35 4.46 12.50 0.53
CA PRO A 35 3.50 13.30 -0.20
C PRO A 35 2.17 13.33 0.55
N ALA A 36 1.91 14.40 1.29
CA ALA A 36 0.80 14.49 2.24
C ALA A 36 -0.56 14.47 1.55
N GLU A 37 -0.58 14.56 0.21
CA GLU A 37 -1.79 14.61 -0.58
C GLU A 37 -1.69 13.60 -1.73
N HIS A 38 -2.44 12.52 -1.61
CA HIS A 38 -2.68 11.58 -2.70
C HIS A 38 -3.84 12.06 -3.61
N ALA A 39 -4.13 13.36 -3.66
CA ALA A 39 -5.28 13.92 -4.37
C ALA A 39 -5.24 13.62 -5.86
N ASP A 40 -4.07 13.76 -6.51
CA ASP A 40 -3.92 13.46 -7.94
C ASP A 40 -4.16 11.99 -8.23
N TRP A 41 -3.62 11.10 -7.39
CA TRP A 41 -3.87 9.66 -7.52
C TRP A 41 -5.33 9.31 -7.28
N THR A 42 -5.96 9.89 -6.26
CA THR A 42 -7.39 9.74 -5.99
C THR A 42 -8.24 10.23 -7.19
N ARG A 43 -7.87 11.34 -7.82
CA ARG A 43 -8.54 11.82 -9.04
C ARG A 43 -8.44 10.80 -10.18
N LEU A 44 -7.26 10.26 -10.42
CA LEU A 44 -7.05 9.22 -11.46
C LEU A 44 -7.84 7.96 -11.15
N LEU A 45 -7.79 7.48 -9.90
CA LEU A 45 -8.56 6.33 -9.46
C LEU A 45 -10.07 6.53 -9.66
N LYS A 46 -10.63 7.68 -9.24
CA LYS A 46 -12.05 8.01 -9.47
C LYS A 46 -12.42 8.04 -10.95
N THR A 47 -11.49 8.48 -11.80
CA THR A 47 -11.73 8.58 -13.24
C THR A 47 -11.71 7.21 -13.92
N TYR A 48 -10.75 6.36 -13.57
CA TYR A 48 -10.45 5.14 -14.34
C TYR A 48 -10.83 3.83 -13.63
N VAL A 49 -11.03 3.82 -12.31
CA VAL A 49 -11.53 2.63 -11.62
C VAL A 49 -13.05 2.57 -11.72
N LYS A 50 -13.57 1.47 -12.24
CA LYS A 50 -15.00 1.24 -12.47
C LYS A 50 -15.49 0.11 -11.56
N ALA A 51 -16.47 0.42 -10.74
CA ALA A 51 -17.23 -0.60 -10.02
C ALA A 51 -18.10 -1.39 -11.00
N SER A 52 -18.32 -2.66 -10.72
CA SER A 52 -19.24 -3.50 -11.49
C SER A 52 -20.16 -4.33 -10.58
N SER A 53 -21.26 -4.81 -11.15
CA SER A 53 -22.32 -5.52 -10.41
C SER A 53 -21.85 -6.84 -9.76
N ASP A 54 -20.72 -7.37 -10.20
CA ASP A 54 -20.10 -8.56 -9.63
C ASP A 54 -19.19 -8.24 -8.41
N GLY A 55 -19.16 -6.99 -7.92
CA GLY A 55 -18.38 -6.59 -6.76
C GLY A 55 -16.87 -6.40 -7.04
N ILE A 56 -16.44 -6.51 -8.29
CA ILE A 56 -15.05 -6.32 -8.69
C ILE A 56 -14.85 -4.92 -9.27
N THR A 57 -13.81 -4.23 -8.83
CA THR A 57 -13.36 -3.01 -9.50
C THR A 57 -12.45 -3.36 -10.67
N ARG A 58 -12.65 -2.66 -11.79
CA ARG A 58 -11.85 -2.81 -13.00
C ARG A 58 -11.30 -1.47 -13.43
N VAL A 59 -10.17 -1.49 -14.11
CA VAL A 59 -9.49 -0.25 -14.54
C VAL A 59 -9.76 -0.02 -16.04
N ASP A 60 -10.14 1.19 -16.40
CA ASP A 60 -10.23 1.64 -17.80
C ASP A 60 -8.83 1.99 -18.32
N TYR A 61 -8.02 0.95 -18.54
CA TYR A 61 -6.65 1.09 -19.05
C TYR A 61 -6.63 1.75 -20.42
N ALA A 62 -7.60 1.44 -21.28
CA ALA A 62 -7.70 2.04 -22.61
C ALA A 62 -7.90 3.56 -22.51
N GLY A 63 -8.81 4.00 -21.66
CA GLY A 63 -9.09 5.42 -21.44
C GLY A 63 -7.87 6.16 -20.89
N LEU A 64 -7.19 5.58 -19.90
CA LEU A 64 -5.96 6.17 -19.34
C LEU A 64 -4.81 6.18 -20.37
N ALA A 65 -4.62 5.10 -21.13
CA ALA A 65 -3.62 5.04 -22.20
C ALA A 65 -3.84 6.09 -23.30
N ALA A 66 -5.09 6.44 -23.59
CA ALA A 66 -5.44 7.46 -24.57
C ALA A 66 -5.23 8.91 -24.07
N SER A 67 -5.19 9.13 -22.74
CA SER A 67 -5.08 10.47 -22.14
C SER A 67 -3.63 10.83 -21.84
N GLN A 68 -2.99 11.61 -22.72
CA GLN A 68 -1.65 12.17 -22.49
C GLN A 68 -1.57 12.91 -21.15
N LYS A 69 -2.55 13.77 -20.86
CA LYS A 69 -2.63 14.56 -19.62
C LYS A 69 -2.61 13.67 -18.38
N ASP A 70 -3.38 12.60 -18.36
CA ASP A 70 -3.53 11.77 -17.18
C ASP A 70 -2.36 10.77 -17.04
N ARG A 71 -1.74 10.35 -18.15
CA ARG A 71 -0.45 9.63 -18.07
C ARG A 71 0.63 10.51 -17.45
N SER A 72 0.79 11.76 -17.92
CA SER A 72 1.76 12.69 -17.33
C SER A 72 1.47 12.99 -15.86
N ALA A 73 0.18 13.07 -15.46
CA ALA A 73 -0.19 13.23 -14.06
C ALA A 73 0.16 11.99 -13.20
N LEU A 74 0.01 10.78 -13.76
CA LEU A 74 0.42 9.54 -13.12
C LEU A 74 1.94 9.48 -12.93
N ASP A 75 2.71 9.83 -13.94
CA ASP A 75 4.17 9.89 -13.87
C ASP A 75 4.62 10.90 -12.82
N ALA A 76 4.09 12.13 -12.86
CA ALA A 76 4.39 13.17 -11.87
C ALA A 76 4.01 12.76 -10.44
N TYR A 77 2.93 12.01 -10.26
CA TYR A 77 2.56 11.46 -8.95
C TYR A 77 3.62 10.45 -8.45
N ILE A 78 4.05 9.54 -9.31
CA ILE A 78 5.07 8.53 -8.98
C ILE A 78 6.41 9.18 -8.67
N GLU A 79 6.82 10.20 -9.42
CA GLU A 79 8.09 10.92 -9.22
C GLU A 79 8.21 11.58 -7.84
N ARG A 80 7.09 11.94 -7.19
CA ARG A 80 7.10 12.53 -5.83
C ARG A 80 7.70 11.61 -4.77
N PHE A 81 7.76 10.32 -5.02
CA PHE A 81 8.30 9.33 -4.09
C PHE A 81 9.82 9.19 -4.16
N ALA A 82 10.47 9.76 -5.20
CA ALA A 82 11.88 9.54 -5.44
C ALA A 82 12.76 9.83 -4.21
N ASP A 83 12.58 10.99 -3.60
CA ASP A 83 13.37 11.45 -2.45
C ASP A 83 12.56 11.54 -1.14
N ALA A 84 11.35 10.94 -1.10
CA ALA A 84 10.51 10.96 0.10
C ALA A 84 11.10 10.08 1.22
N ASP A 85 11.05 10.54 2.47
CA ASP A 85 11.41 9.69 3.62
C ASP A 85 10.29 8.68 3.91
N LEU A 86 10.49 7.47 3.42
CA LEU A 86 9.55 6.35 3.54
C LEU A 86 10.04 5.29 4.54
N SER A 87 11.05 5.60 5.36
CA SER A 87 11.74 4.64 6.23
C SER A 87 10.96 4.27 7.49
N ALA A 88 10.18 5.20 8.03
CA ALA A 88 9.47 5.01 9.31
C ALA A 88 8.26 4.07 9.16
N LYS A 89 8.02 3.23 10.18
CA LYS A 89 6.84 2.36 10.27
C LYS A 89 5.63 3.17 10.75
N THR A 90 4.99 3.92 9.85
CA THR A 90 3.80 4.73 10.11
C THR A 90 2.67 4.36 9.14
N ASP A 91 1.43 4.72 9.48
CA ASP A 91 0.27 4.54 8.58
C ASP A 91 0.40 5.39 7.31
N ALA A 92 1.03 6.57 7.42
CA ALA A 92 1.32 7.43 6.27
C ALA A 92 2.28 6.74 5.28
N ASN A 93 3.36 6.13 5.77
CA ASN A 93 4.31 5.40 4.93
C ASN A 93 3.74 4.09 4.40
N PHE A 94 2.87 3.40 5.17
CA PHE A 94 2.13 2.25 4.62
C PHE A 94 1.29 2.68 3.42
N ALA A 95 0.47 3.72 3.60
CA ALA A 95 -0.39 4.26 2.54
C ALA A 95 0.44 4.71 1.33
N ALA A 96 1.56 5.39 1.56
CA ALA A 96 2.48 5.85 0.53
C ALA A 96 3.05 4.69 -0.29
N TRP A 97 3.57 3.63 0.34
CA TRP A 97 4.10 2.46 -0.35
C TRP A 97 3.01 1.68 -1.11
N ALA A 98 1.83 1.50 -0.53
CA ALA A 98 0.72 0.83 -1.19
C ALA A 98 0.22 1.61 -2.42
N ASN A 99 0.08 2.93 -2.29
CA ASN A 99 -0.29 3.80 -3.41
C ASN A 99 0.77 3.81 -4.51
N LEU A 100 2.04 3.87 -4.16
CA LEU A 100 3.14 3.81 -5.13
C LEU A 100 3.13 2.48 -5.89
N TYR A 101 3.03 1.35 -5.19
CA TYR A 101 2.94 0.03 -5.83
C TYR A 101 1.79 -0.01 -6.83
N ASN A 102 0.60 0.45 -6.42
CA ASN A 102 -0.59 0.45 -7.26
C ASN A 102 -0.43 1.39 -8.47
N ALA A 103 0.12 2.59 -8.27
CA ALA A 103 0.35 3.56 -9.35
C ALA A 103 1.37 3.04 -10.38
N VAL A 104 2.48 2.47 -9.92
CA VAL A 104 3.51 1.86 -10.79
C VAL A 104 2.95 0.66 -11.55
N THR A 105 2.12 -0.17 -10.89
CA THR A 105 1.45 -1.30 -11.54
C THR A 105 0.49 -0.82 -12.64
N VAL A 106 -0.33 0.21 -12.36
CA VAL A 106 -1.24 0.79 -13.37
C VAL A 106 -0.45 1.41 -14.52
N ARG A 107 0.61 2.18 -14.25
CA ARG A 107 1.50 2.74 -15.28
C ARG A 107 2.05 1.65 -16.17
N HIS A 108 2.59 0.58 -15.60
CA HIS A 108 3.17 -0.54 -16.35
C HIS A 108 2.15 -1.19 -17.31
N ILE A 109 0.90 -1.37 -16.88
CA ILE A 109 -0.15 -1.89 -17.77
C ILE A 109 -0.48 -0.89 -18.87
N VAL A 110 -0.61 0.40 -18.55
CA VAL A 110 -0.94 1.47 -19.51
C VAL A 110 0.10 1.58 -20.62
N GLU A 111 1.39 1.51 -20.27
CA GLU A 111 2.52 1.55 -21.22
C GLU A 111 2.53 0.38 -22.21
N ARG A 112 1.97 -0.76 -21.81
CA ARG A 112 1.96 -2.01 -22.59
C ARG A 112 0.60 -2.35 -23.18
N TYR A 113 -0.42 -1.53 -22.89
CA TYR A 113 -1.79 -1.82 -23.30
C TYR A 113 -1.94 -1.81 -24.84
N PRO A 114 -2.63 -2.79 -25.46
CA PRO A 114 -3.45 -3.83 -24.82
C PRO A 114 -2.67 -5.10 -24.45
N VAL A 115 -2.89 -5.58 -23.21
CA VAL A 115 -2.41 -6.89 -22.73
C VAL A 115 -3.55 -7.69 -22.11
N LYS A 116 -3.42 -9.01 -22.03
CA LYS A 116 -4.44 -9.88 -21.43
C LYS A 116 -4.19 -10.15 -19.95
N SER A 117 -2.95 -9.98 -19.51
CA SER A 117 -2.46 -10.23 -18.15
C SER A 117 -1.23 -9.35 -17.88
N ILE A 118 -0.99 -9.01 -16.62
CA ILE A 118 0.28 -8.37 -16.20
C ILE A 118 1.49 -9.27 -16.53
N ARG A 119 1.28 -10.57 -16.66
CA ARG A 119 2.32 -11.56 -16.94
C ARG A 119 2.68 -11.68 -18.42
N ASP A 120 1.95 -11.04 -19.31
CA ASP A 120 2.18 -11.14 -20.75
C ASP A 120 3.60 -10.67 -21.12
N GLY A 121 4.35 -11.53 -21.81
CA GLY A 121 5.74 -11.27 -22.20
C GLY A 121 6.78 -11.55 -21.11
N TYR A 122 6.38 -12.12 -19.96
CA TYR A 122 7.27 -12.49 -18.86
C TYR A 122 7.16 -13.98 -18.54
N LEU A 123 8.28 -14.61 -18.16
CA LEU A 123 8.28 -16.00 -17.70
C LEU A 123 7.68 -16.12 -16.28
N THR A 124 8.04 -15.22 -15.38
CA THR A 124 7.63 -15.23 -13.96
C THR A 124 6.82 -14.01 -13.55
N GLY A 125 6.49 -13.12 -14.50
CA GLY A 125 5.87 -11.82 -14.27
C GLY A 125 6.88 -10.69 -14.12
N PRO A 126 6.41 -9.42 -14.11
CA PRO A 126 7.28 -8.25 -14.23
C PRO A 126 7.82 -7.73 -12.90
N TRP A 127 7.46 -8.32 -11.77
CA TRP A 127 7.64 -7.71 -10.43
C TRP A 127 9.09 -7.33 -10.10
N LYS A 128 10.07 -8.10 -10.58
CA LYS A 128 11.52 -7.80 -10.38
C LYS A 128 12.06 -6.84 -11.44
N GLU A 129 11.39 -6.72 -12.58
CA GLU A 129 11.85 -5.93 -13.71
C GLU A 129 11.28 -4.52 -13.71
N VAL A 130 10.04 -4.36 -13.24
CA VAL A 130 9.39 -3.04 -13.10
C VAL A 130 9.94 -2.33 -11.87
N LYS A 131 10.64 -1.23 -12.11
CA LYS A 131 11.37 -0.47 -11.10
C LYS A 131 10.95 0.99 -11.07
N VAL A 132 11.19 1.64 -9.94
CA VAL A 132 10.88 3.04 -9.68
C VAL A 132 11.87 3.63 -8.68
N GLN A 133 12.13 4.94 -8.77
CA GLN A 133 12.87 5.67 -7.74
C GLN A 133 11.95 5.97 -6.56
N ALA A 134 12.31 5.54 -5.36
CA ALA A 134 11.56 5.83 -4.14
C ALA A 134 12.49 5.76 -2.92
N GLY A 135 12.34 6.73 -2.01
CA GLY A 135 13.15 6.79 -0.79
C GLY A 135 14.65 6.89 -1.07
N GLY A 136 15.05 7.63 -2.12
CA GLY A 136 16.45 7.80 -2.52
C GLY A 136 17.08 6.57 -3.18
N SER A 137 16.29 5.55 -3.56
CA SER A 137 16.81 4.31 -4.14
C SER A 137 15.92 3.78 -5.27
N GLU A 138 16.52 3.00 -6.19
CA GLU A 138 15.75 2.24 -7.17
C GLU A 138 15.18 0.97 -6.52
N VAL A 139 13.85 0.82 -6.54
CA VAL A 139 13.14 -0.34 -5.98
C VAL A 139 12.23 -0.98 -7.04
N SER A 140 12.10 -2.30 -7.01
CA SER A 140 11.15 -3.03 -7.85
C SER A 140 9.82 -3.25 -7.14
N LEU A 141 8.75 -3.58 -7.87
CA LEU A 141 7.47 -4.01 -7.28
C LEU A 141 7.68 -5.16 -6.29
N ASP A 142 8.52 -6.15 -6.64
CA ASP A 142 8.91 -7.26 -5.75
C ASP A 142 9.54 -6.75 -4.44
N ALA A 143 10.43 -5.76 -4.54
CA ALA A 143 11.09 -5.20 -3.36
C ALA A 143 10.11 -4.40 -2.49
N ILE A 144 9.20 -3.62 -3.10
CA ILE A 144 8.16 -2.89 -2.36
C ILE A 144 7.30 -3.86 -1.56
N GLU A 145 6.80 -4.92 -2.19
CA GLU A 145 5.95 -5.91 -1.53
C GLU A 145 6.72 -6.73 -0.49
N HIS A 146 7.80 -7.40 -0.90
CA HIS A 146 8.43 -8.44 -0.09
C HIS A 146 9.51 -7.95 0.87
N LYS A 147 10.28 -6.92 0.49
CA LYS A 147 11.41 -6.43 1.29
C LYS A 147 11.04 -5.22 2.15
N ILE A 148 10.01 -4.48 1.75
CA ILE A 148 9.57 -3.26 2.44
C ILE A 148 8.26 -3.53 3.17
N MET A 149 7.12 -3.60 2.48
CA MET A 149 5.82 -3.63 3.14
C MET A 149 5.64 -4.85 4.04
N ARG A 150 5.84 -6.06 3.54
CA ARG A 150 5.71 -7.29 4.34
C ARG A 150 6.72 -7.36 5.47
N LYS A 151 7.98 -6.92 5.24
CA LYS A 151 9.03 -6.97 6.25
C LYS A 151 8.85 -5.93 7.36
N ILE A 152 8.46 -4.70 7.00
CA ILE A 152 8.35 -3.59 7.96
C ILE A 152 7.06 -3.70 8.77
N TRP A 153 5.92 -3.90 8.11
CA TRP A 153 4.63 -3.95 8.82
C TRP A 153 4.30 -5.34 9.35
N GLY A 154 4.63 -6.41 8.63
CA GLY A 154 4.41 -7.79 9.07
C GLY A 154 2.93 -8.13 9.28
N THR A 155 2.05 -7.57 8.46
CA THR A 155 0.60 -7.68 8.60
C THR A 155 -0.03 -8.20 7.33
N PRO A 156 -1.06 -9.09 7.40
CA PRO A 156 -1.75 -9.62 6.24
C PRO A 156 -2.50 -8.56 5.41
N GLU A 157 -2.78 -7.39 5.98
CA GLU A 157 -3.47 -6.29 5.30
C GLU A 157 -2.69 -5.74 4.10
N VAL A 158 -1.36 -5.94 4.05
CA VAL A 158 -0.55 -5.64 2.85
C VAL A 158 -1.17 -6.28 1.61
N HIS A 159 -1.63 -7.52 1.71
CA HIS A 159 -2.20 -8.27 0.58
C HIS A 159 -3.56 -7.76 0.12
N TYR A 160 -4.25 -6.94 0.90
CA TYR A 160 -5.49 -6.25 0.51
C TYR A 160 -5.26 -4.81 0.04
N ALA A 161 -4.08 -4.24 0.35
CA ALA A 161 -3.71 -2.88 -0.03
C ALA A 161 -3.16 -2.77 -1.45
N ILE A 162 -2.45 -3.80 -1.93
CA ILE A 162 -1.78 -3.79 -3.24
C ILE A 162 -2.55 -4.59 -4.28
N ASN A 163 -2.56 -4.08 -5.52
CA ASN A 163 -3.26 -4.70 -6.65
C ASN A 163 -2.28 -4.97 -7.80
N CYS A 164 -2.15 -6.23 -8.18
CA CYS A 164 -1.29 -6.67 -9.28
C CYS A 164 -1.99 -6.69 -10.64
N ALA A 165 -3.02 -5.87 -10.85
CA ALA A 165 -3.78 -5.76 -12.09
C ALA A 165 -4.48 -7.06 -12.57
N SER A 166 -4.55 -8.11 -11.77
CA SER A 166 -5.26 -9.34 -12.14
C SER A 166 -6.70 -9.37 -11.62
N TYR A 167 -7.55 -10.17 -12.29
CA TYR A 167 -8.95 -10.38 -11.90
C TYR A 167 -9.07 -10.89 -10.46
N SER A 168 -8.18 -11.80 -10.04
CA SER A 168 -8.21 -12.38 -8.70
C SER A 168 -7.52 -11.56 -7.62
N CYS A 169 -6.90 -10.41 -7.94
CA CYS A 169 -6.41 -9.49 -6.91
C CYS A 169 -7.55 -8.88 -6.08
N PRO A 170 -7.29 -8.50 -4.83
CA PRO A 170 -8.16 -7.54 -4.13
C PRO A 170 -8.45 -6.31 -4.98
N ASN A 171 -9.58 -5.67 -4.74
CA ASN A 171 -9.99 -4.51 -5.53
C ASN A 171 -8.98 -3.36 -5.42
N LEU A 172 -8.63 -2.75 -6.56
CA LEU A 172 -8.04 -1.42 -6.54
C LEU A 172 -9.14 -0.43 -6.12
N PRO A 173 -9.00 0.31 -5.00
CA PRO A 173 -10.02 1.25 -4.57
C PRO A 173 -10.12 2.46 -5.53
N ALA A 174 -11.29 3.11 -5.58
CA ALA A 174 -11.48 4.34 -6.35
C ALA A 174 -10.94 5.60 -5.63
N LYS A 175 -10.20 5.44 -4.56
CA LYS A 175 -9.48 6.50 -3.84
C LYS A 175 -8.12 5.97 -3.38
N ALA A 176 -7.17 6.85 -3.18
CA ALA A 176 -5.90 6.49 -2.57
C ALA A 176 -6.08 6.00 -1.12
N TRP A 177 -5.15 5.21 -0.63
CA TRP A 177 -5.02 4.94 0.79
C TRP A 177 -4.56 6.20 1.50
N GLU A 178 -5.17 6.52 2.64
CA GLU A 178 -4.88 7.69 3.44
C GLU A 178 -4.61 7.27 4.89
N ALA A 179 -3.60 7.84 5.53
CA ALA A 179 -3.24 7.49 6.91
C ALA A 179 -4.43 7.59 7.88
N ALA A 180 -5.23 8.65 7.75
CA ALA A 180 -6.36 8.93 8.64
C ALA A 180 -7.47 7.86 8.61
N THR A 181 -7.60 7.12 7.50
CA THR A 181 -8.66 6.11 7.33
C THR A 181 -8.08 4.72 7.05
N LEU A 182 -6.75 4.56 7.11
CA LEU A 182 -6.04 3.37 6.63
C LEU A 182 -6.62 2.07 7.22
N LYS A 183 -6.71 1.99 8.55
CA LYS A 183 -7.21 0.78 9.20
C LYS A 183 -8.63 0.44 8.76
N GLN A 184 -9.53 1.41 8.74
CA GLN A 184 -10.93 1.21 8.33
C GLN A 184 -11.03 0.76 6.87
N ASP A 185 -10.24 1.39 5.99
CA ASP A 185 -10.26 1.08 4.56
C ASP A 185 -9.66 -0.30 4.28
N LEU A 186 -8.60 -0.71 4.99
CA LEU A 186 -8.00 -2.04 4.89
C LEU A 186 -8.94 -3.13 5.40
N ASP A 187 -9.63 -2.91 6.53
CA ASP A 187 -10.66 -3.82 7.06
C ASP A 187 -11.80 -3.99 6.04
N ALA A 188 -12.23 -2.90 5.40
CA ALA A 188 -13.26 -2.94 4.35
C ALA A 188 -12.78 -3.70 3.11
N ALA A 189 -11.53 -3.51 2.69
CA ALA A 189 -10.94 -4.23 1.56
C ALA A 189 -10.81 -5.74 1.83
N ALA A 190 -10.38 -6.12 3.04
CA ALA A 190 -10.31 -7.52 3.48
C ALA A 190 -11.71 -8.16 3.47
N ARG A 191 -12.74 -7.47 4.03
CA ARG A 191 -14.13 -7.94 3.99
C ARG A 191 -14.63 -8.12 2.57
N ALA A 192 -14.46 -7.12 1.71
CA ALA A 192 -14.92 -7.18 0.33
C ALA A 192 -14.27 -8.32 -0.44
N TYR A 193 -13.00 -8.62 -0.14
CA TYR A 193 -12.29 -9.71 -0.81
C TYR A 193 -12.69 -11.08 -0.30
N ILE A 194 -12.75 -11.28 1.02
CA ILE A 194 -13.04 -12.57 1.65
C ILE A 194 -14.48 -13.01 1.35
N ASN A 195 -15.44 -12.08 1.36
CA ASN A 195 -16.84 -12.39 1.08
C ASN A 195 -17.16 -12.51 -0.42
N HIS A 196 -16.17 -12.31 -1.29
CA HIS A 196 -16.31 -12.53 -2.73
C HIS A 196 -15.83 -13.94 -3.13
N PRO A 197 -16.47 -14.65 -4.10
CA PRO A 197 -16.06 -15.98 -4.52
C PRO A 197 -14.61 -16.15 -4.97
N ARG A 198 -13.95 -15.07 -5.43
CA ARG A 198 -12.51 -15.11 -5.75
C ARG A 198 -11.61 -15.19 -4.52
N GLY A 199 -12.08 -14.71 -3.36
CA GLY A 199 -11.41 -14.86 -2.07
C GLY A 199 -11.69 -16.21 -1.43
N VAL A 200 -12.98 -16.51 -1.22
CA VAL A 200 -13.45 -17.75 -0.59
C VAL A 200 -14.73 -18.27 -1.24
N THR A 201 -14.74 -19.55 -1.57
CA THR A 201 -15.95 -20.29 -1.97
C THR A 201 -16.05 -21.55 -1.13
N VAL A 202 -17.20 -21.77 -0.51
CA VAL A 202 -17.49 -22.98 0.26
C VAL A 202 -18.14 -24.04 -0.65
N THR A 203 -17.62 -25.25 -0.64
CA THR A 203 -18.13 -26.40 -1.38
C THR A 203 -18.47 -27.55 -0.42
N SER A 204 -19.13 -28.60 -0.90
CA SER A 204 -19.39 -29.81 -0.10
C SER A 204 -18.11 -30.50 0.40
N ARG A 205 -16.97 -30.30 -0.28
CA ARG A 205 -15.67 -30.88 0.07
C ARG A 205 -14.84 -30.01 1.01
N GLY A 206 -15.16 -28.71 1.15
CA GLY A 206 -14.39 -27.74 1.90
C GLY A 206 -14.26 -26.40 1.18
N LEU A 207 -13.26 -25.62 1.54
CA LEU A 207 -13.02 -24.29 1.07
C LEU A 207 -12.13 -24.30 -0.20
N ASN A 208 -12.60 -23.62 -1.24
CA ASN A 208 -11.72 -23.13 -2.30
C ASN A 208 -11.36 -21.69 -1.95
N VAL A 209 -10.09 -21.38 -1.83
CA VAL A 209 -9.61 -20.06 -1.43
C VAL A 209 -8.63 -19.49 -2.47
N SER A 210 -8.40 -18.19 -2.41
CA SER A 210 -7.40 -17.55 -3.26
C SER A 210 -5.99 -18.12 -3.03
N GLU A 211 -5.19 -18.20 -4.11
CA GLU A 211 -3.75 -18.51 -4.02
C GLU A 211 -2.97 -17.53 -3.14
N ILE A 212 -3.45 -16.32 -2.91
CA ILE A 212 -2.83 -15.37 -1.98
C ILE A 212 -2.60 -16.02 -0.61
N TYR A 213 -3.56 -16.80 -0.12
CA TYR A 213 -3.46 -17.50 1.17
C TYR A 213 -2.49 -18.67 1.17
N ASN A 214 -2.09 -19.17 -0.01
CA ASN A 214 -1.06 -20.18 -0.17
C ASN A 214 0.32 -19.55 -0.33
N TRP A 215 0.45 -18.58 -1.23
CA TRP A 215 1.74 -17.93 -1.48
C TRP A 215 2.29 -17.21 -0.26
N PHE A 216 1.40 -16.66 0.55
CA PHE A 216 1.72 -15.83 1.71
C PHE A 216 1.23 -16.44 3.03
N GLU A 217 1.10 -17.77 3.13
CA GLU A 217 0.58 -18.46 4.32
C GLU A 217 1.27 -17.99 5.60
N ALA A 218 2.59 -17.71 5.55
CA ALA A 218 3.34 -17.20 6.68
C ALA A 218 2.80 -15.87 7.23
N ASP A 219 2.31 -14.96 6.36
CA ASP A 219 1.76 -13.66 6.77
C ASP A 219 0.36 -13.80 7.40
N PHE A 220 -0.33 -14.91 7.09
CA PHE A 220 -1.63 -15.27 7.67
C PHE A 220 -1.50 -16.20 8.89
N GLY A 221 -0.30 -16.28 9.49
CA GLY A 221 -0.04 -17.03 10.72
C GLY A 221 0.63 -18.40 10.52
N GLY A 222 1.03 -18.76 9.30
CA GLY A 222 1.92 -19.88 8.99
C GLY A 222 1.28 -21.25 9.00
N SER A 223 -0.05 -21.34 8.95
CA SER A 223 -0.76 -22.62 8.80
C SER A 223 -2.16 -22.42 8.21
N LYS A 224 -2.71 -23.48 7.61
CA LYS A 224 -4.08 -23.46 7.07
C LYS A 224 -5.14 -23.12 8.11
N ASP A 225 -4.97 -23.58 9.35
CA ASP A 225 -5.89 -23.25 10.45
C ASP A 225 -5.86 -21.77 10.80
N LYS A 226 -4.68 -21.15 10.74
CA LYS A 226 -4.52 -19.70 10.95
C LYS A 226 -5.08 -18.89 9.78
N VAL A 227 -4.92 -19.36 8.55
CA VAL A 227 -5.61 -18.80 7.38
C VAL A 227 -7.13 -18.83 7.60
N VAL A 228 -7.69 -19.99 7.99
CA VAL A 228 -9.14 -20.09 8.27
C VAL A 228 -9.57 -19.15 9.41
N ALA A 229 -8.78 -19.03 10.47
CA ALA A 229 -9.03 -18.08 11.55
C ALA A 229 -9.06 -16.63 11.05
N HIS A 230 -8.11 -16.26 10.16
CA HIS A 230 -8.10 -14.95 9.51
C HIS A 230 -9.34 -14.73 8.63
N LEU A 231 -9.74 -15.72 7.81
CA LEU A 231 -10.96 -15.62 7.00
C LEU A 231 -12.20 -15.36 7.86
N LEU A 232 -12.31 -16.01 9.02
CA LEU A 232 -13.43 -15.85 9.96
C LEU A 232 -13.50 -14.46 10.63
N GLN A 233 -12.41 -13.69 10.68
CA GLN A 233 -12.42 -12.33 11.21
C GLN A 233 -13.19 -11.37 10.30
N TYR A 234 -13.21 -11.63 9.00
CA TYR A 234 -13.79 -10.76 7.98
C TYR A 234 -15.02 -11.34 7.28
N ALA A 235 -15.27 -12.64 7.46
CA ALA A 235 -16.41 -13.30 6.83
C ALA A 235 -17.74 -12.76 7.40
N GLU A 236 -18.69 -12.46 6.51
CA GLU A 236 -20.07 -12.15 6.87
C GLU A 236 -20.74 -13.36 7.56
N PRO A 237 -21.78 -13.17 8.38
CA PRO A 237 -22.36 -14.23 9.21
C PRO A 237 -22.68 -15.53 8.46
N GLU A 238 -23.24 -15.43 7.27
CA GLU A 238 -23.59 -16.60 6.45
C GLU A 238 -22.34 -17.36 5.97
N LEU A 239 -21.34 -16.64 5.45
CA LEU A 239 -20.07 -17.24 5.03
C LEU A 239 -19.33 -17.85 6.22
N ALA A 240 -19.29 -17.13 7.34
CA ALA A 240 -18.65 -17.59 8.58
C ALA A 240 -19.27 -18.88 9.11
N ALA A 241 -20.60 -19.04 9.07
CA ALA A 241 -21.28 -20.25 9.45
C ALA A 241 -20.88 -21.43 8.53
N LYS A 242 -20.83 -21.20 7.21
CA LYS A 242 -20.40 -22.21 6.22
C LYS A 242 -18.94 -22.60 6.42
N ILE A 243 -18.03 -21.65 6.67
CA ILE A 243 -16.63 -21.92 6.96
C ILE A 243 -16.48 -22.77 8.23
N ARG A 244 -17.17 -22.42 9.33
CA ARG A 244 -17.11 -23.21 10.57
C ARG A 244 -17.64 -24.63 10.40
N ALA A 245 -18.65 -24.82 9.58
CA ALA A 245 -19.21 -26.14 9.31
C ALA A 245 -18.25 -27.06 8.52
N ASN A 246 -17.39 -26.49 7.67
CA ASN A 246 -16.41 -27.25 6.89
C ASN A 246 -15.14 -26.41 6.62
N PRO A 247 -14.23 -26.26 7.62
CA PRO A 247 -13.09 -25.36 7.56
C PRO A 247 -11.91 -25.86 6.70
N LYS A 248 -11.99 -27.06 6.13
CA LYS A 248 -10.89 -27.66 5.40
C LYS A 248 -10.62 -26.93 4.08
N ILE A 249 -9.45 -26.34 3.89
CA ILE A 249 -9.00 -25.80 2.60
C ILE A 249 -8.66 -26.99 1.69
N VAL A 250 -9.38 -27.11 0.55
CA VAL A 250 -9.24 -28.22 -0.41
C VAL A 250 -8.69 -27.77 -1.76
N ARG A 251 -8.74 -26.48 -2.04
CA ARG A 251 -8.26 -25.94 -3.31
C ARG A 251 -7.81 -24.50 -3.15
N TYR A 252 -6.75 -24.15 -3.88
CA TYR A 252 -6.33 -22.77 -4.15
C TYR A 252 -6.65 -22.43 -5.61
N GLN A 253 -7.02 -21.17 -5.87
CA GLN A 253 -7.40 -20.70 -7.19
C GLN A 253 -6.99 -19.26 -7.43
N TYR A 254 -6.62 -18.94 -8.69
CA TYR A 254 -6.26 -17.58 -9.07
C TYR A 254 -6.43 -17.38 -10.59
N ASP A 255 -7.06 -16.29 -10.98
CA ASP A 255 -7.24 -15.86 -12.37
C ASP A 255 -6.33 -14.66 -12.64
N TRP A 256 -5.31 -14.88 -13.45
CA TRP A 256 -4.34 -13.87 -13.86
C TRP A 256 -4.83 -12.96 -14.98
N SER A 257 -6.04 -13.14 -15.49
CA SER A 257 -6.58 -12.25 -16.52
C SER A 257 -6.65 -10.82 -16.00
N LEU A 258 -6.35 -9.87 -16.87
CA LEU A 258 -6.33 -8.44 -16.51
C LEU A 258 -7.68 -7.98 -15.95
N ASN A 259 -7.68 -7.18 -14.90
CA ASN A 259 -8.85 -6.53 -14.31
C ASN A 259 -9.34 -5.33 -15.16
N ASP A 260 -9.51 -5.53 -16.45
CA ASP A 260 -9.79 -4.51 -17.46
C ASP A 260 -11.29 -4.20 -17.57
N ALA A 261 -11.64 -2.92 -17.52
CA ALA A 261 -13.02 -2.44 -17.70
C ALA A 261 -13.57 -2.67 -19.13
N ALA A 262 -12.71 -2.87 -20.13
CA ALA A 262 -13.16 -3.24 -21.47
C ALA A 262 -13.96 -4.57 -21.49
N LYS A 263 -13.76 -5.44 -20.50
CA LYS A 263 -14.55 -6.68 -20.34
C LYS A 263 -16.01 -6.43 -19.95
N LEU A 264 -16.31 -5.30 -19.29
CA LEU A 264 -17.69 -4.93 -18.93
C LEU A 264 -18.55 -4.62 -20.14
N LYS A 265 -17.96 -4.09 -21.20
CA LYS A 265 -18.68 -3.73 -22.45
C LYS A 265 -19.10 -4.95 -23.28
N LYS A 266 -18.51 -6.14 -23.01
CA LYS A 266 -18.82 -7.38 -23.75
C LYS A 266 -20.00 -8.16 -23.17
N THR A 267 -20.41 -7.89 -21.94
CA THR A 267 -21.52 -8.58 -21.27
C THR A 267 -22.88 -7.95 -21.53
N VAL A 268 -22.93 -6.76 -22.11
CA VAL A 268 -24.16 -6.10 -22.55
C VAL A 268 -24.25 -6.25 -24.08
N LYS A 269 -24.57 -7.46 -24.57
CA LYS A 269 -25.19 -7.61 -25.89
C LYS A 269 -26.70 -7.61 -25.70
N PRO A 270 -27.43 -6.82 -26.53
CA PRO A 270 -28.88 -6.77 -26.52
C PRO A 270 -29.49 -8.13 -26.87
#